data_b5589aa321fb543198d39ec51b7f914d
#
_entry.id   b5589aa321fb543198d39ec51b7f914d
#
_cell.length_a   1.000
_cell.length_b   1.000
_cell.length_c   1.000
_cell.angle_alpha   90.00
_cell.angle_beta   90.00
_cell.angle_gamma   90.00
#
_symmetry.space_group_name_H-M   'P 1'
#
loop_
_entity.id
_entity.type
_entity.pdbx_description
1 polymer ?
#
loop_
_entity_poly.entity_id
_entity_poly.type
_entity_poly.pdbx_seq_one_letter_code
_entity_poly.pdbx_strand_id
1 'polypeptide(L)'
;MNAQEIIEYIRTSEKKTPVKVYVWEKTPVDFPNCQVFSAAPGQKLVFGDWKDIAPVLEANEFEHVEIENNCRNSAIPMLDMKNIPARIEPGAIIREQVEIGRNAVIMMGAIINIGAVIGEGTMIDMGAVLGGRATVGKNCHVGAGAVLAGVIEPASATPVIVEDNVLIGANAVVIEGCRIGENAVVAAGAIVVSDVPANAVVAGCPARIIKMKDEKTAGKTALVDALREL
;
A
#
# COMPACT_ATOMS: atom_id res chain seq x y z
N MET A 1 -10.70 7.87 -4.76
CA MET A 1 -10.42 9.33 -4.55
C MET A 1 -9.78 9.93 -5.79
N ASN A 2 -10.09 11.19 -6.14
CA ASN A 2 -9.36 11.91 -7.18
C ASN A 2 -8.09 12.58 -6.59
N ALA A 3 -7.21 13.13 -7.46
CA ALA A 3 -5.95 13.70 -6.98
C ALA A 3 -6.15 14.94 -6.09
N GLN A 4 -7.13 15.78 -6.41
CA GLN A 4 -7.43 16.99 -5.63
C GLN A 4 -7.92 16.65 -4.22
N GLU A 5 -8.74 15.61 -4.10
CA GLU A 5 -9.20 15.09 -2.79
C GLU A 5 -8.04 14.56 -1.97
N ILE A 6 -7.08 13.86 -2.58
CA ILE A 6 -5.89 13.35 -1.88
C ILE A 6 -4.99 14.49 -1.43
N ILE A 7 -4.74 15.48 -2.29
CA ILE A 7 -3.94 16.66 -1.96
C ILE A 7 -4.57 17.38 -0.77
N GLU A 8 -5.88 17.61 -0.80
CA GLU A 8 -6.60 18.28 0.28
C GLU A 8 -6.57 17.44 1.57
N TYR A 9 -6.77 16.13 1.45
CA TYR A 9 -6.66 15.22 2.60
C TYR A 9 -5.28 15.32 3.26
N ILE A 10 -4.19 15.26 2.47
CA ILE A 10 -2.83 15.38 3.01
C ILE A 10 -2.60 16.77 3.62
N ARG A 11 -3.11 17.82 2.98
CA ARG A 11 -2.94 19.20 3.43
C ARG A 11 -3.59 19.44 4.78
N THR A 12 -4.82 18.96 4.96
CA THR A 12 -5.64 19.18 6.16
C THR A 12 -5.36 18.20 7.28
N SER A 13 -4.77 17.03 6.98
CA SER A 13 -4.44 16.03 7.98
C SER A 13 -3.41 16.55 8.98
N GLU A 14 -3.68 16.30 10.25
CA GLU A 14 -2.70 16.55 11.32
C GLU A 14 -1.47 15.64 11.13
N LYS A 15 -0.28 16.25 11.13
CA LYS A 15 0.98 15.50 11.03
C LYS A 15 1.35 14.96 12.41
N LYS A 16 1.41 13.64 12.55
CA LYS A 16 1.65 12.95 13.83
C LYS A 16 2.97 12.18 13.84
N THR A 17 3.56 12.16 15.01
CA THR A 17 4.72 11.31 15.32
C THR A 17 4.28 10.36 16.44
N PRO A 18 3.51 9.31 16.12
CA PRO A 18 3.02 8.38 17.12
C PRO A 18 4.20 7.63 17.76
N VAL A 19 4.14 7.53 19.06
CA VAL A 19 5.11 6.76 19.86
C VAL A 19 4.38 5.86 20.84
N LYS A 20 5.06 4.79 21.24
CA LYS A 20 4.68 3.91 22.32
C LYS A 20 5.80 3.95 23.34
N VAL A 21 5.46 4.30 24.58
CA VAL A 21 6.44 4.52 25.64
C VAL A 21 6.14 3.62 26.83
N TYR A 22 7.16 2.93 27.27
CA TYR A 22 7.15 2.18 28.53
C TYR A 22 7.89 3.00 29.55
N VAL A 23 7.24 3.29 30.69
CA VAL A 23 7.87 4.06 31.79
C VAL A 23 7.79 3.31 33.11
N TRP A 24 8.86 3.47 33.90
CA TRP A 24 8.90 3.17 35.33
C TRP A 24 9.04 4.49 36.09
N GLU A 25 7.97 4.83 36.78
CA GLU A 25 7.86 6.13 37.46
C GLU A 25 8.57 6.12 38.83
N LYS A 26 9.35 7.17 39.14
CA LYS A 26 9.80 7.43 40.52
C LYS A 26 8.68 8.01 41.38
N THR A 27 7.85 8.85 40.79
CA THR A 27 6.64 9.44 41.35
C THR A 27 5.54 9.41 40.32
N PRO A 28 4.25 9.37 40.73
CA PRO A 28 3.16 9.35 39.77
C PRO A 28 3.20 10.52 38.78
N VAL A 29 3.13 10.25 37.47
CA VAL A 29 3.18 11.23 36.38
C VAL A 29 1.97 11.06 35.48
N ASP A 30 1.29 12.17 35.15
CA ASP A 30 0.19 12.18 34.18
C ASP A 30 0.69 12.45 32.76
N PHE A 31 0.09 11.76 31.79
CA PHE A 31 0.34 11.96 30.36
C PHE A 31 -0.93 12.49 29.70
N PRO A 32 -1.13 13.80 29.65
CA PRO A 32 -2.32 14.40 29.04
C PRO A 32 -2.37 14.11 27.53
N ASN A 33 -3.58 14.00 26.99
CA ASN A 33 -3.85 13.69 25.57
C ASN A 33 -3.32 12.32 25.09
N CYS A 34 -2.89 11.45 26.00
CA CYS A 34 -2.33 10.14 25.68
C CYS A 34 -3.24 9.02 26.18
N GLN A 35 -3.16 7.87 25.55
CA GLN A 35 -3.76 6.66 26.05
C GLN A 35 -2.79 5.96 27.00
N VAL A 36 -3.17 5.79 28.26
CA VAL A 36 -2.31 5.26 29.32
C VAL A 36 -2.87 3.96 29.88
N PHE A 37 -2.03 2.94 29.94
CA PHE A 37 -2.33 1.66 30.59
C PHE A 37 -1.35 1.44 31.76
N SER A 38 -1.87 1.20 32.96
CA SER A 38 -1.06 0.79 34.12
C SER A 38 -0.82 -0.72 34.07
N ALA A 39 0.43 -1.14 34.05
CA ALA A 39 0.81 -2.56 34.04
C ALA A 39 1.04 -3.11 35.45
N ALA A 40 1.71 -2.33 36.31
CA ALA A 40 1.96 -2.59 37.74
C ALA A 40 2.12 -1.25 38.45
N PRO A 41 2.21 -1.22 39.81
CA PRO A 41 2.51 0.01 40.54
C PRO A 41 3.79 0.67 40.00
N GLY A 42 3.69 1.93 39.60
CA GLY A 42 4.79 2.68 38.99
C GLY A 42 5.15 2.34 37.56
N GLN A 43 4.43 1.41 36.89
CA GLN A 43 4.68 1.05 35.49
C GLN A 43 3.52 1.47 34.61
N LYS A 44 3.81 2.19 33.53
CA LYS A 44 2.84 2.61 32.54
C LYS A 44 3.29 2.29 31.13
N LEU A 45 2.31 2.00 30.29
CA LEU A 45 2.42 1.92 28.85
C LEU A 45 1.62 3.08 28.26
N VAL A 46 2.26 3.96 27.52
CA VAL A 46 1.70 5.21 27.01
C VAL A 46 1.74 5.21 25.48
N PHE A 47 0.59 5.48 24.86
CA PHE A 47 0.46 5.68 23.41
C PHE A 47 0.03 7.12 23.15
N GLY A 48 0.75 7.85 22.33
CA GLY A 48 0.42 9.24 22.00
C GLY A 48 1.27 9.82 20.90
N ASP A 49 1.07 11.09 20.64
CA ASP A 49 1.94 11.85 19.76
C ASP A 49 3.18 12.32 20.53
N TRP A 50 4.33 12.30 19.87
CA TRP A 50 5.59 12.76 20.47
C TRP A 50 5.52 14.19 21.02
N LYS A 51 4.76 15.07 20.37
CA LYS A 51 4.57 16.46 20.84
C LYS A 51 3.93 16.57 22.23
N ASP A 52 3.06 15.57 22.57
CA ASP A 52 2.36 15.53 23.86
C ASP A 52 3.20 14.79 24.93
N ILE A 53 4.01 13.81 24.51
CA ILE A 53 4.79 12.93 25.40
C ILE A 53 6.16 13.55 25.75
N ALA A 54 6.87 14.13 24.79
CA ALA A 54 8.22 14.65 25.01
C ALA A 54 8.29 15.67 26.16
N PRO A 55 7.40 16.66 26.28
CA PRO A 55 7.44 17.61 27.38
C PRO A 55 7.24 16.95 28.76
N VAL A 56 6.44 15.87 28.82
CA VAL A 56 6.23 15.13 30.07
C VAL A 56 7.49 14.39 30.49
N LEU A 57 8.16 13.74 29.52
CA LEU A 57 9.42 13.03 29.77
C LEU A 57 10.55 14.00 30.19
N GLU A 58 10.60 15.16 29.58
CA GLU A 58 11.61 16.20 29.92
C GLU A 58 11.39 16.86 31.30
N ALA A 59 10.13 16.96 31.71
CA ALA A 59 9.78 17.64 32.99
C ALA A 59 9.82 16.73 34.21
N ASN A 60 9.94 15.41 34.05
CA ASN A 60 9.86 14.43 35.13
C ASN A 60 11.04 13.47 35.13
N GLU A 61 11.35 12.90 36.30
CA GLU A 61 12.35 11.85 36.43
C GLU A 61 11.69 10.46 36.46
N PHE A 62 12.27 9.54 35.72
CA PHE A 62 11.84 8.15 35.63
C PHE A 62 12.98 7.21 36.05
N GLU A 63 12.64 6.03 36.57
CA GLU A 63 13.62 4.97 36.78
C GLU A 63 14.09 4.37 35.46
N HIS A 64 13.14 4.18 34.53
CA HIS A 64 13.40 3.65 33.22
C HIS A 64 12.39 4.18 32.19
N VAL A 65 12.86 4.44 30.98
CA VAL A 65 12.04 4.83 29.82
C VAL A 65 12.51 4.09 28.60
N GLU A 66 11.60 3.44 27.89
CA GLU A 66 11.84 2.83 26.57
C GLU A 66 10.83 3.38 25.57
N ILE A 67 11.27 3.76 24.38
CA ILE A 67 10.44 4.42 23.38
C ILE A 67 10.51 3.67 22.04
N GLU A 68 9.34 3.24 21.55
CA GLU A 68 9.19 2.71 20.21
C GLU A 68 8.60 3.78 19.29
N ASN A 69 9.20 3.96 18.10
CA ASN A 69 8.74 4.89 17.08
C ASN A 69 9.02 4.33 15.68
N ASN A 70 8.12 4.52 14.75
CA ASN A 70 8.24 4.00 13.38
C ASN A 70 7.99 5.04 12.27
N CYS A 71 7.58 6.25 12.63
CA CYS A 71 7.40 7.34 11.65
C CYS A 71 7.50 8.71 12.31
N ARG A 72 7.64 9.75 11.51
CA ARG A 72 7.69 11.15 11.96
C ARG A 72 6.87 12.04 11.05
N ASN A 73 6.06 12.92 11.65
CA ASN A 73 5.19 13.87 10.93
C ASN A 73 4.36 13.21 9.82
N SER A 74 3.87 11.99 10.09
CA SER A 74 3.04 11.26 9.12
C SER A 74 1.65 11.87 9.02
N ALA A 75 1.21 12.12 7.78
CA ALA A 75 -0.10 12.72 7.51
C ALA A 75 -1.18 11.69 7.22
N ILE A 76 -0.79 10.51 6.75
CA ILE A 76 -1.72 9.47 6.29
C ILE A 76 -1.48 8.22 7.13
N PRO A 77 -2.48 7.77 7.89
CA PRO A 77 -2.39 6.52 8.63
C PRO A 77 -2.20 5.30 7.72
N MET A 78 -1.85 4.18 8.31
CA MET A 78 -1.92 2.89 7.66
C MET A 78 -3.37 2.39 7.65
N LEU A 79 -3.70 1.55 6.64
CA LEU A 79 -5.01 0.92 6.53
C LEU A 79 -5.28 0.02 7.73
N ASP A 80 -6.48 0.13 8.31
CA ASP A 80 -6.96 -0.84 9.28
C ASP A 80 -7.39 -2.13 8.56
N MET A 81 -6.55 -3.15 8.65
CA MET A 81 -6.70 -4.39 7.89
C MET A 81 -7.61 -5.43 8.56
N LYS A 82 -8.07 -5.23 9.81
CA LYS A 82 -8.75 -6.25 10.61
C LYS A 82 -10.02 -6.83 9.97
N ASN A 83 -10.72 -6.06 9.15
CA ASN A 83 -12.01 -6.44 8.57
C ASN A 83 -12.00 -6.42 7.02
N ILE A 84 -10.84 -6.42 6.40
CA ILE A 84 -10.72 -6.46 4.94
C ILE A 84 -10.97 -7.90 4.46
N PRO A 85 -11.91 -8.13 3.51
CA PRO A 85 -12.24 -9.47 3.02
C PRO A 85 -11.22 -9.97 1.98
N ALA A 86 -9.94 -9.91 2.33
CA ALA A 86 -8.81 -10.24 1.49
C ALA A 86 -7.71 -10.90 2.32
N ARG A 87 -6.82 -11.65 1.69
CA ARG A 87 -5.61 -12.19 2.31
C ARG A 87 -4.48 -11.16 2.20
N ILE A 88 -3.99 -10.69 3.33
CA ILE A 88 -2.91 -9.70 3.40
C ILE A 88 -1.78 -10.31 4.22
N GLU A 89 -0.65 -10.55 3.57
CA GLU A 89 0.51 -11.19 4.19
C GLU A 89 1.33 -10.20 5.05
N PRO A 90 2.06 -10.69 6.04
CA PRO A 90 2.90 -9.85 6.90
C PRO A 90 3.89 -9.00 6.11
N GLY A 91 4.09 -7.75 6.53
CA GLY A 91 5.03 -6.82 5.91
C GLY A 91 4.49 -6.07 4.69
N ALA A 92 3.25 -6.28 4.28
CA ALA A 92 2.59 -5.38 3.34
C ALA A 92 2.38 -4.00 3.96
N ILE A 93 2.71 -2.94 3.21
CA ILE A 93 2.60 -1.54 3.64
C ILE A 93 1.47 -0.89 2.83
N ILE A 94 0.34 -0.68 3.47
CA ILE A 94 -0.88 -0.19 2.81
C ILE A 94 -1.36 1.07 3.52
N ARG A 95 -1.50 2.16 2.77
CA ARG A 95 -2.02 3.41 3.33
C ARG A 95 -3.55 3.40 3.43
N GLU A 96 -4.08 4.20 4.33
CA GLU A 96 -5.51 4.48 4.41
C GLU A 96 -6.07 4.96 3.06
N GLN A 97 -7.38 4.81 2.85
CA GLN A 97 -8.07 5.14 1.59
C GLN A 97 -7.65 4.26 0.39
N VAL A 98 -7.07 3.09 0.63
CA VAL A 98 -6.90 2.03 -0.38
C VAL A 98 -8.13 1.14 -0.36
N GLU A 99 -8.67 0.84 -1.54
CA GLU A 99 -9.80 -0.08 -1.70
C GLU A 99 -9.29 -1.46 -2.13
N ILE A 100 -9.67 -2.51 -1.39
CA ILE A 100 -9.25 -3.89 -1.67
C ILE A 100 -10.50 -4.76 -1.81
N GLY A 101 -10.65 -5.35 -2.97
CA GLY A 101 -11.77 -6.23 -3.31
C GLY A 101 -11.70 -7.57 -2.59
N ARG A 102 -12.86 -8.25 -2.53
CA ARG A 102 -12.99 -9.60 -1.93
C ARG A 102 -12.00 -10.59 -2.58
N ASN A 103 -11.47 -11.50 -1.77
CA ASN A 103 -10.55 -12.55 -2.21
C ASN A 103 -9.28 -12.03 -2.93
N ALA A 104 -8.99 -10.73 -2.82
CA ALA A 104 -7.68 -10.24 -3.25
C ALA A 104 -6.57 -10.81 -2.37
N VAL A 105 -5.37 -10.90 -2.92
CA VAL A 105 -4.19 -11.40 -2.22
C VAL A 105 -3.09 -10.35 -2.29
N ILE A 106 -2.66 -9.85 -1.14
CA ILE A 106 -1.56 -8.89 -1.03
C ILE A 106 -0.40 -9.61 -0.36
N MET A 107 0.67 -9.80 -1.12
CA MET A 107 1.85 -10.54 -0.65
C MET A 107 2.82 -9.66 0.16
N MET A 108 3.79 -10.32 0.79
CA MET A 108 4.78 -9.69 1.66
C MET A 108 5.53 -8.57 0.96
N GLY A 109 5.72 -7.45 1.66
CA GLY A 109 6.49 -6.31 1.15
C GLY A 109 5.83 -5.51 0.03
N ALA A 110 4.59 -5.82 -0.36
CA ALA A 110 3.84 -4.96 -1.28
C ALA A 110 3.62 -3.58 -0.66
N ILE A 111 3.80 -2.52 -1.47
CA ILE A 111 3.65 -1.12 -1.03
C ILE A 111 2.51 -0.50 -1.84
N ILE A 112 1.44 -0.11 -1.14
CA ILE A 112 0.21 0.39 -1.78
C ILE A 112 -0.12 1.77 -1.22
N ASN A 113 -0.07 2.77 -2.11
CA ASN A 113 -0.26 4.16 -1.72
C ASN A 113 -1.74 4.57 -1.77
N ILE A 114 -2.05 5.69 -1.12
CA ILE A 114 -3.40 6.25 -0.98
C ILE A 114 -4.17 6.33 -2.30
N GLY A 115 -5.45 6.01 -2.25
CA GLY A 115 -6.36 6.08 -3.39
C GLY A 115 -6.17 4.97 -4.44
N ALA A 116 -5.26 4.02 -4.22
CA ALA A 116 -5.17 2.84 -5.08
C ALA A 116 -6.40 1.95 -4.91
N VAL A 117 -6.79 1.27 -6.01
CA VAL A 117 -7.93 0.36 -6.06
C VAL A 117 -7.47 -1.00 -6.57
N ILE A 118 -7.81 -2.05 -5.85
CA ILE A 118 -7.48 -3.45 -6.20
C ILE A 118 -8.78 -4.23 -6.32
N GLY A 119 -9.03 -4.77 -7.50
CA GLY A 119 -10.24 -5.53 -7.79
C GLY A 119 -10.29 -6.90 -7.14
N GLU A 120 -11.48 -7.46 -7.12
CA GLU A 120 -11.78 -8.80 -6.59
C GLU A 120 -10.88 -9.88 -7.22
N GLY A 121 -10.39 -10.83 -6.41
CA GLY A 121 -9.57 -11.96 -6.87
C GLY A 121 -8.19 -11.57 -7.42
N THR A 122 -7.78 -10.31 -7.33
CA THR A 122 -6.50 -9.83 -7.83
C THR A 122 -5.37 -10.12 -6.84
N MET A 123 -4.24 -10.56 -7.37
CA MET A 123 -3.01 -10.76 -6.59
C MET A 123 -2.02 -9.63 -6.85
N ILE A 124 -1.55 -9.02 -5.77
CA ILE A 124 -0.42 -8.09 -5.75
C ILE A 124 0.75 -8.84 -5.09
N ASP A 125 1.71 -9.24 -5.90
CA ASP A 125 2.78 -10.14 -5.49
C ASP A 125 3.89 -9.42 -4.68
N MET A 126 4.87 -10.18 -4.20
CA MET A 126 5.90 -9.73 -3.26
C MET A 126 6.64 -8.48 -3.74
N GLY A 127 6.70 -7.45 -2.90
CA GLY A 127 7.44 -6.23 -3.17
C GLY A 127 6.91 -5.38 -4.33
N ALA A 128 5.73 -5.68 -4.88
CA ALA A 128 5.12 -4.84 -5.91
C ALA A 128 4.72 -3.48 -5.33
N VAL A 129 4.82 -2.43 -6.15
CA VAL A 129 4.53 -1.04 -5.74
C VAL A 129 3.36 -0.50 -6.56
N LEU A 130 2.29 -0.13 -5.89
CA LEU A 130 1.16 0.60 -6.45
C LEU A 130 1.22 2.05 -5.97
N GLY A 131 1.52 2.95 -6.89
CA GLY A 131 1.53 4.39 -6.64
C GLY A 131 0.13 4.94 -6.37
N GLY A 132 0.07 6.18 -5.93
CA GLY A 132 -1.22 6.83 -5.61
C GLY A 132 -2.21 6.75 -6.77
N ARG A 133 -3.45 6.34 -6.48
CA ARG A 133 -4.55 6.20 -7.44
C ARG A 133 -4.38 5.10 -8.49
N ALA A 134 -3.30 4.31 -8.49
CA ALA A 134 -3.18 3.18 -9.41
C ALA A 134 -4.39 2.25 -9.24
N THR A 135 -5.03 1.89 -10.35
CA THR A 135 -6.22 1.05 -10.35
C THR A 135 -5.91 -0.28 -11.03
N VAL A 136 -6.21 -1.38 -10.36
CA VAL A 136 -6.09 -2.74 -10.88
C VAL A 136 -7.47 -3.40 -10.84
N GLY A 137 -7.91 -3.89 -11.97
CA GLY A 137 -9.19 -4.59 -12.15
C GLY A 137 -9.24 -5.94 -11.43
N LYS A 138 -10.24 -6.73 -11.77
CA LYS A 138 -10.49 -8.05 -11.18
C LYS A 138 -9.61 -9.12 -11.80
N ASN A 139 -9.35 -10.17 -11.02
CA ASN A 139 -8.65 -11.38 -11.48
C ASN A 139 -7.31 -11.06 -12.18
N CYS A 140 -6.63 -10.04 -11.72
CA CYS A 140 -5.30 -9.67 -12.20
C CYS A 140 -4.21 -10.36 -11.39
N HIS A 141 -3.01 -10.38 -11.98
CA HIS A 141 -1.80 -10.75 -11.25
C HIS A 141 -0.74 -9.67 -11.52
N VAL A 142 -0.38 -8.92 -10.49
CA VAL A 142 0.73 -7.96 -10.53
C VAL A 142 1.94 -8.64 -9.92
N GLY A 143 2.89 -9.05 -10.77
CA GLY A 143 4.03 -9.87 -10.41
C GLY A 143 5.02 -9.19 -9.46
N ALA A 144 5.86 -10.02 -8.84
CA ALA A 144 6.81 -9.58 -7.81
C ALA A 144 7.70 -8.42 -8.30
N GLY A 145 7.85 -7.39 -7.47
CA GLY A 145 8.66 -6.21 -7.75
C GLY A 145 8.14 -5.32 -8.89
N ALA A 146 6.96 -5.59 -9.45
CA ALA A 146 6.38 -4.73 -10.48
C ALA A 146 5.98 -3.37 -9.90
N VAL A 147 6.08 -2.31 -10.71
CA VAL A 147 5.74 -0.94 -10.33
C VAL A 147 4.64 -0.41 -11.24
N LEU A 148 3.51 -0.08 -10.64
CA LEU A 148 2.46 0.70 -11.27
C LEU A 148 2.60 2.14 -10.77
N ALA A 149 3.09 3.04 -11.63
CA ALA A 149 3.37 4.41 -11.24
C ALA A 149 2.10 5.12 -10.76
N GLY A 150 2.24 5.83 -9.68
CA GLY A 150 1.15 6.67 -9.16
C GLY A 150 1.32 8.09 -9.59
N VAL A 151 0.20 8.80 -9.63
CA VAL A 151 0.21 10.22 -9.88
C VAL A 151 -0.76 10.95 -8.95
N ILE A 152 -0.20 11.85 -8.17
CA ILE A 152 -0.94 12.82 -7.37
C ILE A 152 -0.61 14.23 -7.88
N GLU A 153 0.61 14.45 -8.33
CA GLU A 153 1.13 15.72 -8.81
C GLU A 153 1.75 15.54 -10.21
N PRO A 154 1.23 16.29 -11.24
CA PRO A 154 0.12 17.23 -11.16
C PRO A 154 -1.25 16.52 -11.04
N ALA A 155 -2.22 17.21 -10.40
CA ALA A 155 -3.55 16.67 -10.16
C ALA A 155 -4.33 16.31 -11.45
N SER A 156 -3.96 16.90 -12.57
CA SER A 156 -4.53 16.62 -13.90
C SER A 156 -4.04 15.33 -14.54
N ALA A 157 -2.93 14.74 -14.05
CA ALA A 157 -2.36 13.55 -14.65
C ALA A 157 -3.21 12.30 -14.36
N THR A 158 -3.29 11.41 -15.34
CA THR A 158 -4.04 10.15 -15.26
C THR A 158 -3.20 9.09 -14.53
N PRO A 159 -3.77 8.35 -13.57
CA PRO A 159 -3.07 7.22 -12.96
C PRO A 159 -2.95 6.05 -13.92
N VAL A 160 -2.13 5.05 -13.55
CA VAL A 160 -2.13 3.76 -14.22
C VAL A 160 -3.48 3.08 -14.00
N ILE A 161 -4.05 2.54 -15.10
CA ILE A 161 -5.27 1.76 -15.08
C ILE A 161 -4.97 0.39 -15.69
N VAL A 162 -5.13 -0.65 -14.91
CA VAL A 162 -5.04 -2.05 -15.35
C VAL A 162 -6.45 -2.62 -15.35
N GLU A 163 -6.93 -3.06 -16.51
CA GLU A 163 -8.26 -3.66 -16.65
C GLU A 163 -8.29 -5.11 -16.13
N ASP A 164 -9.42 -5.79 -16.28
CA ASP A 164 -9.61 -7.13 -15.72
C ASP A 164 -8.75 -8.20 -16.42
N ASN A 165 -8.45 -9.28 -15.70
CA ASN A 165 -7.75 -10.48 -16.21
C ASN A 165 -6.33 -10.20 -16.78
N VAL A 166 -5.68 -9.12 -16.37
CA VAL A 166 -4.35 -8.74 -16.84
C VAL A 166 -3.27 -9.43 -15.99
N LEU A 167 -2.20 -9.85 -16.67
CA LEU A 167 -0.96 -10.28 -16.00
C LEU A 167 0.14 -9.25 -16.24
N ILE A 168 0.67 -8.70 -15.16
CA ILE A 168 1.88 -7.88 -15.14
C ILE A 168 3.03 -8.77 -14.65
N GLY A 169 4.03 -8.99 -15.48
CA GLY A 169 5.20 -9.82 -15.15
C GLY A 169 6.08 -9.18 -14.08
N ALA A 170 6.87 -10.02 -13.40
CA ALA A 170 7.79 -9.57 -12.36
C ALA A 170 8.73 -8.44 -12.85
N ASN A 171 8.98 -7.45 -11.98
CA ASN A 171 9.84 -6.29 -12.25
C ASN A 171 9.42 -5.45 -13.48
N ALA A 172 8.21 -5.61 -13.99
CA ALA A 172 7.70 -4.71 -15.03
C ALA A 172 7.36 -3.35 -14.42
N VAL A 173 7.51 -2.29 -15.21
CA VAL A 173 7.15 -0.92 -14.83
C VAL A 173 6.12 -0.40 -15.81
N VAL A 174 5.01 0.12 -15.28
CA VAL A 174 3.99 0.84 -16.04
C VAL A 174 4.02 2.28 -15.57
N ILE A 175 4.35 3.22 -16.48
CA ILE A 175 4.38 4.65 -16.14
C ILE A 175 2.97 5.22 -16.04
N GLU A 176 2.85 6.37 -15.39
CA GLU A 176 1.58 7.12 -15.28
C GLU A 176 0.96 7.41 -16.65
N GLY A 177 -0.35 7.51 -16.68
CA GLY A 177 -1.13 7.76 -17.89
C GLY A 177 -1.42 6.52 -18.74
N CYS A 178 -0.73 5.41 -18.50
CA CYS A 178 -0.93 4.19 -19.29
C CYS A 178 -2.15 3.39 -18.84
N ARG A 179 -2.91 2.88 -19.81
CA ARG A 179 -3.97 1.89 -19.64
C ARG A 179 -3.52 0.53 -20.20
N ILE A 180 -3.68 -0.51 -19.39
CA ILE A 180 -3.43 -1.89 -19.80
C ILE A 180 -4.78 -2.55 -20.01
N GLY A 181 -5.09 -2.84 -21.27
CA GLY A 181 -6.38 -3.39 -21.69
C GLY A 181 -6.62 -4.82 -21.20
N GLU A 182 -7.90 -5.19 -21.13
CA GLU A 182 -8.37 -6.47 -20.60
C GLU A 182 -7.62 -7.67 -21.21
N ASN A 183 -7.34 -8.68 -20.39
CA ASN A 183 -6.63 -9.91 -20.78
C ASN A 183 -5.18 -9.70 -21.29
N ALA A 184 -4.64 -8.48 -21.29
CA ALA A 184 -3.29 -8.23 -21.76
C ALA A 184 -2.25 -8.90 -20.84
N VAL A 185 -1.07 -9.10 -21.40
CA VAL A 185 0.10 -9.66 -20.70
C VAL A 185 1.28 -8.72 -20.89
N VAL A 186 1.80 -8.19 -19.79
CA VAL A 186 3.05 -7.45 -19.75
C VAL A 186 4.14 -8.41 -19.31
N ALA A 187 5.14 -8.64 -20.16
CA ALA A 187 6.22 -9.56 -19.86
C ALA A 187 7.10 -9.04 -18.70
N ALA A 188 7.77 -9.96 -18.00
CA ALA A 188 8.69 -9.59 -16.92
C ALA A 188 9.77 -8.61 -17.39
N GLY A 189 10.08 -7.61 -16.57
CA GLY A 189 11.07 -6.57 -16.85
C GLY A 189 10.69 -5.58 -17.97
N ALA A 190 9.47 -5.61 -18.48
CA ALA A 190 9.02 -4.67 -19.49
C ALA A 190 8.78 -3.27 -18.92
N ILE A 191 9.12 -2.23 -19.70
CA ILE A 191 8.85 -0.82 -19.36
C ILE A 191 7.74 -0.31 -20.29
N VAL A 192 6.52 -0.23 -19.77
CA VAL A 192 5.34 0.23 -20.51
C VAL A 192 5.25 1.74 -20.45
N VAL A 193 5.29 2.39 -21.61
CA VAL A 193 5.30 3.85 -21.78
C VAL A 193 4.12 4.36 -22.60
N SER A 194 3.17 3.49 -22.95
CA SER A 194 1.96 3.82 -23.70
C SER A 194 0.90 2.74 -23.47
N ASP A 195 -0.34 3.04 -23.81
CA ASP A 195 -1.45 2.11 -23.69
C ASP A 195 -1.18 0.76 -24.34
N VAL A 196 -1.63 -0.29 -23.68
CA VAL A 196 -1.56 -1.68 -24.17
C VAL A 196 -2.96 -2.13 -24.55
N PRO A 197 -3.22 -2.51 -25.81
CA PRO A 197 -4.53 -2.99 -26.23
C PRO A 197 -4.94 -4.27 -25.50
N ALA A 198 -6.25 -4.50 -25.39
CA ALA A 198 -6.79 -5.74 -24.86
C ALA A 198 -6.22 -6.97 -25.63
N ASN A 199 -5.96 -8.05 -24.91
CA ASN A 199 -5.39 -9.30 -25.43
C ASN A 199 -3.99 -9.18 -26.05
N ALA A 200 -3.30 -8.05 -25.91
CA ALA A 200 -1.93 -7.90 -26.39
C ALA A 200 -0.92 -8.48 -25.40
N VAL A 201 0.17 -9.02 -25.94
CA VAL A 201 1.35 -9.39 -25.17
C VAL A 201 2.45 -8.40 -25.53
N VAL A 202 2.95 -7.68 -24.51
CA VAL A 202 4.00 -6.67 -24.67
C VAL A 202 5.26 -7.06 -23.91
N ALA A 203 6.43 -6.69 -24.45
CA ALA A 203 7.72 -6.96 -23.84
C ALA A 203 8.76 -5.90 -24.23
N GLY A 204 9.84 -5.82 -23.46
CA GLY A 204 11.02 -4.99 -23.75
C GLY A 204 11.00 -3.62 -23.08
N CYS A 205 12.03 -2.82 -23.34
CA CYS A 205 12.25 -1.46 -22.84
C CYS A 205 12.66 -0.54 -24.01
N PRO A 206 11.76 0.35 -24.48
CA PRO A 206 10.35 0.44 -24.13
C PRO A 206 9.54 -0.78 -24.62
N ALA A 207 8.46 -1.11 -23.91
CA ALA A 207 7.61 -2.25 -24.25
C ALA A 207 6.97 -2.08 -25.64
N ARG A 208 6.90 -3.19 -26.40
CA ARG A 208 6.23 -3.27 -27.70
C ARG A 208 5.36 -4.50 -27.76
N ILE A 209 4.31 -4.43 -28.55
CA ILE A 209 3.45 -5.59 -28.84
C ILE A 209 4.30 -6.63 -29.58
N ILE A 210 4.45 -7.82 -29.01
CA ILE A 210 5.17 -8.94 -29.61
C ILE A 210 4.22 -9.96 -30.26
N LYS A 211 3.00 -10.04 -29.78
CA LYS A 211 1.91 -10.86 -30.35
C LYS A 211 0.58 -10.54 -29.68
N MET A 212 -0.50 -11.11 -30.19
CA MET A 212 -1.77 -11.22 -29.47
C MET A 212 -1.77 -12.49 -28.62
N LYS A 213 -2.55 -12.50 -27.54
CA LYS A 213 -2.69 -13.64 -26.62
C LYS A 213 -3.30 -14.82 -27.35
N ASP A 214 -2.58 -15.91 -27.41
CA ASP A 214 -2.99 -17.20 -27.99
C ASP A 214 -3.32 -18.20 -26.86
N GLU A 215 -3.87 -19.37 -27.22
CA GLU A 215 -4.20 -20.42 -26.24
C GLU A 215 -3.00 -20.86 -25.40
N LYS A 216 -1.81 -20.93 -26.00
CA LYS A 216 -0.58 -21.26 -25.28
C LYS A 216 -0.22 -20.22 -24.21
N THR A 217 -0.41 -18.95 -24.53
CA THR A 217 -0.18 -17.85 -23.59
C THR A 217 -1.26 -17.86 -22.51
N ALA A 218 -2.53 -18.05 -22.87
CA ALA A 218 -3.64 -18.16 -21.93
C ALA A 218 -3.38 -19.28 -20.89
N GLY A 219 -2.98 -20.46 -21.35
CA GLY A 219 -2.65 -21.56 -20.42
C GLY A 219 -1.46 -21.28 -19.50
N LYS A 220 -0.48 -20.48 -19.96
CA LYS A 220 0.68 -20.08 -19.12
C LYS A 220 0.39 -18.93 -18.16
N THR A 221 -0.69 -18.19 -18.37
CA THR A 221 -1.11 -17.04 -17.58
C THR A 221 -2.40 -17.28 -16.82
N ALA A 222 -2.88 -18.54 -16.81
CA ALA A 222 -4.07 -18.92 -16.06
C ALA A 222 -3.86 -18.73 -14.57
N LEU A 223 -4.88 -18.22 -13.91
CA LEU A 223 -4.89 -18.08 -12.46
C LEU A 223 -5.15 -19.44 -11.79
N VAL A 224 -4.69 -19.59 -10.57
CA VAL A 224 -4.99 -20.74 -9.71
C VAL A 224 -5.90 -20.25 -8.59
N ASP A 225 -7.18 -20.61 -8.65
CA ASP A 225 -8.21 -20.12 -7.75
C ASP A 225 -7.93 -20.48 -6.29
N ALA A 226 -7.39 -21.67 -6.03
CA ALA A 226 -7.00 -22.13 -4.69
C ALA A 226 -6.02 -21.18 -3.96
N LEU A 227 -5.29 -20.32 -4.67
CA LEU A 227 -4.42 -19.31 -4.06
C LEU A 227 -5.19 -18.07 -3.57
N ARG A 228 -6.47 -17.95 -3.92
CA ARG A 228 -7.35 -16.81 -3.65
C ARG A 228 -8.51 -17.13 -2.70
N GLU A 229 -8.64 -18.38 -2.31
CA GLU A 229 -9.61 -18.79 -1.29
C GLU A 229 -9.16 -18.27 0.09
N LEU A 230 -10.11 -17.73 0.86
CA LEU A 230 -9.92 -17.21 2.24
C LEU A 230 -10.24 -18.27 3.27
#